data_cda8aeb3f3d8c8eb585a7cdf10676a50
#
_entry.id   cda8aeb3f3d8c8eb585a7cdf10676a50
#
_cell.length_a   1.000
_cell.length_b   1.000
_cell.length_c   1.000
_cell.angle_alpha   90.00
_cell.angle_beta   90.00
_cell.angle_gamma   90.00
#
_symmetry.space_group_name_H-M   'P 1'
#
loop_
_entity.id
_entity.type
_entity.pdbx_description
1 polymer ?
#
loop_
_entity_poly.entity_id
_entity_poly.type
_entity_poly.pdbx_seq_one_letter_code
_entity_poly.pdbx_strand_id
1 'polypeptide(L)'
;MSVMEASAGLAIKTPLIANSDLMSGKPSLIGLTREEMGEALAEIGVPQKQVKMRVSQLWNWLYVRGVSDFDNMTNVAKELREKLKAAFTIARPEIVEEQISNDGTRKWLMRFPPRGAGRPVEIETVYIPEEGRGTLCISSQVGCSLTCSFCHTGTQRLVRNLTAEEILSQLLLARDRLGDFPDGSTPVGAYVPSEGRKVSNIVMMGMGEPLYNFEHVKTALLIATDGDGLSLSKRRVTLSTSGVVPEIFRTGDEIGVMLAISLHAVRDELRDMLVPINKKYPLKELIEACRNYPGVSNARRITFEYVMLKDVNDSLEDAKMLVQLLKGVPAKINLIPFNPWPGTNYQCSDWAQIEKFADFINQAGYASPIRTPRGRDILAACGQLKSESERMRKTERLAFEAMMIANHGADD
;
A
#
# COMPACT_ATOMS: atom_id res chain seq x y z
N MET A 1 -12.57 36.66 8.27
CA MET A 1 -13.41 35.80 9.12
C MET A 1 -14.49 35.18 8.28
N SER A 2 -14.35 33.97 7.91
CA SER A 2 -15.44 33.10 7.50
C SER A 2 -14.90 31.69 7.67
N VAL A 3 -15.40 31.00 8.68
CA VAL A 3 -15.15 29.58 8.92
C VAL A 3 -15.88 28.87 7.77
N MET A 4 -15.13 28.37 6.78
CA MET A 4 -15.67 27.46 5.79
C MET A 4 -16.02 26.16 6.55
N GLU A 5 -17.31 25.94 6.77
CA GLU A 5 -17.84 24.64 7.13
C GLU A 5 -17.40 23.64 6.05
N ALA A 6 -16.51 22.73 6.43
CA ALA A 6 -16.15 21.60 5.57
C ALA A 6 -17.41 20.74 5.40
N SER A 7 -18.04 20.81 4.23
CA SER A 7 -19.09 19.85 3.86
C SER A 7 -18.47 18.45 3.95
N ALA A 8 -18.99 17.61 4.83
CA ALA A 8 -18.56 16.23 4.97
C ALA A 8 -18.72 15.51 3.61
N GLY A 9 -17.67 14.83 3.16
CA GLY A 9 -17.72 13.98 1.97
C GLY A 9 -18.82 12.92 2.08
N LEU A 10 -19.30 12.43 0.94
CA LEU A 10 -20.37 11.44 0.89
C LEU A 10 -19.87 10.08 1.39
N ALA A 11 -20.28 9.66 2.59
CA ALA A 11 -20.06 8.33 3.09
C ALA A 11 -21.15 7.39 2.56
N ILE A 12 -20.81 6.51 1.63
CA ILE A 12 -21.71 5.49 1.12
C ILE A 12 -21.50 4.24 1.97
N LYS A 13 -22.42 3.97 2.90
CA LYS A 13 -22.49 2.66 3.56
C LYS A 13 -23.05 1.67 2.55
N THR A 14 -22.18 0.98 1.85
CA THR A 14 -22.58 -0.14 0.98
C THR A 14 -23.18 -1.24 1.86
N PRO A 15 -24.36 -1.82 1.52
CA PRO A 15 -24.86 -2.99 2.25
C PRO A 15 -23.79 -4.06 2.26
N LEU A 16 -23.55 -4.66 3.42
CA LEU A 16 -22.64 -5.77 3.64
C LEU A 16 -22.98 -6.92 2.67
N ILE A 17 -22.30 -6.98 1.54
CA ILE A 17 -22.23 -8.21 0.76
C ILE A 17 -21.17 -9.03 1.48
N ALA A 18 -21.63 -9.79 2.50
CA ALA A 18 -20.79 -10.79 3.13
C ALA A 18 -20.38 -11.78 2.04
N ASN A 19 -19.14 -11.69 1.58
CA ASN A 19 -18.61 -12.65 0.64
C ASN A 19 -18.32 -13.93 1.42
N SER A 20 -19.25 -14.92 1.38
CA SER A 20 -19.15 -16.20 2.08
C SER A 20 -17.84 -16.93 1.79
N ASP A 21 -17.28 -16.72 0.60
CA ASP A 21 -16.03 -17.36 0.17
C ASP A 21 -14.79 -16.81 0.90
N LEU A 22 -14.80 -15.54 1.30
CA LEU A 22 -13.74 -14.98 2.15
C LEU A 22 -13.66 -15.61 3.52
N MET A 23 -14.81 -15.99 4.07
CA MET A 23 -14.91 -16.61 5.39
C MET A 23 -14.73 -18.12 5.36
N SER A 24 -14.54 -18.72 4.18
CA SER A 24 -14.41 -20.17 3.98
C SER A 24 -13.13 -20.78 4.56
N GLY A 25 -12.16 -19.94 4.98
CA GLY A 25 -10.86 -20.40 5.46
C GLY A 25 -9.94 -20.99 4.37
N LYS A 26 -10.38 -21.03 3.12
CA LYS A 26 -9.58 -21.56 2.00
C LYS A 26 -8.40 -20.65 1.68
N PRO A 27 -7.24 -21.21 1.31
CA PRO A 27 -6.12 -20.41 0.82
C PRO A 27 -6.49 -19.68 -0.48
N SER A 28 -5.94 -18.50 -0.66
CA SER A 28 -6.15 -17.70 -1.88
C SER A 28 -5.13 -18.05 -2.96
N LEU A 29 -5.56 -18.05 -4.22
CA LEU A 29 -4.64 -18.04 -5.36
C LEU A 29 -4.08 -16.65 -5.66
N ILE A 30 -4.71 -15.59 -5.15
CA ILE A 30 -4.19 -14.21 -5.26
C ILE A 30 -2.93 -14.12 -4.39
N GLY A 31 -1.87 -13.51 -4.93
CA GLY A 31 -0.61 -13.30 -4.20
C GLY A 31 0.35 -14.48 -4.22
N LEU A 32 -0.03 -15.61 -4.80
CA LEU A 32 0.92 -16.67 -5.11
C LEU A 32 1.79 -16.28 -6.31
N THR A 33 3.07 -16.61 -6.24
CA THR A 33 3.95 -16.57 -7.40
C THR A 33 3.51 -17.64 -8.43
N ARG A 34 4.01 -17.56 -9.67
CA ARG A 34 3.71 -18.59 -10.68
C ARG A 34 4.15 -19.99 -10.24
N GLU A 35 5.25 -20.07 -9.49
CA GLU A 35 5.83 -21.28 -8.95
C GLU A 35 4.93 -21.87 -7.87
N GLU A 36 4.59 -21.10 -6.85
CA GLU A 36 3.65 -21.48 -5.78
C GLU A 36 2.27 -21.85 -6.33
N MET A 37 1.77 -21.12 -7.34
CA MET A 37 0.50 -21.46 -8.01
C MET A 37 0.62 -22.82 -8.75
N GLY A 38 1.78 -23.12 -9.33
CA GLY A 38 2.05 -24.40 -9.95
C GLY A 38 2.03 -25.56 -8.96
N GLU A 39 2.64 -25.37 -7.79
CA GLU A 39 2.62 -26.33 -6.69
C GLU A 39 1.19 -26.56 -6.18
N ALA A 40 0.45 -25.49 -5.92
CA ALA A 40 -0.95 -25.55 -5.50
C ALA A 40 -1.85 -26.30 -6.52
N LEU A 41 -1.62 -26.12 -7.81
CA LEU A 41 -2.34 -26.87 -8.86
C LEU A 41 -1.97 -28.36 -8.88
N ALA A 42 -0.70 -28.71 -8.64
CA ALA A 42 -0.27 -30.10 -8.55
C ALA A 42 -0.91 -30.82 -7.37
N GLU A 43 -1.07 -30.16 -6.22
CA GLU A 43 -1.72 -30.69 -5.02
C GLU A 43 -3.18 -31.09 -5.26
N ILE A 44 -3.92 -30.36 -6.11
CA ILE A 44 -5.30 -30.71 -6.47
C ILE A 44 -5.39 -31.69 -7.67
N GLY A 45 -4.25 -32.28 -8.07
CA GLY A 45 -4.18 -33.33 -9.08
C GLY A 45 -4.18 -32.84 -10.52
N VAL A 46 -3.69 -31.60 -10.79
CA VAL A 46 -3.41 -31.17 -12.17
C VAL A 46 -2.17 -31.89 -12.68
N PRO A 47 -2.24 -32.60 -13.83
CA PRO A 47 -1.08 -33.33 -14.38
C PRO A 47 0.11 -32.40 -14.65
N GLN A 48 1.31 -32.80 -14.27
CA GLN A 48 2.53 -32.00 -14.36
C GLN A 48 2.75 -31.35 -15.73
N LYS A 49 2.47 -32.10 -16.82
CA LYS A 49 2.55 -31.59 -18.20
C LYS A 49 1.59 -30.45 -18.52
N GLN A 50 0.55 -30.23 -17.71
CA GLN A 50 -0.45 -29.19 -17.91
C GLN A 50 -0.24 -27.99 -16.96
N VAL A 51 0.50 -28.15 -15.85
CA VAL A 51 0.66 -27.14 -14.80
C VAL A 51 1.04 -25.78 -15.38
N LYS A 52 2.10 -25.71 -16.18
CA LYS A 52 2.57 -24.43 -16.77
C LYS A 52 1.49 -23.70 -17.58
N MET A 53 0.75 -24.44 -18.39
CA MET A 53 -0.36 -23.89 -19.18
C MET A 53 -1.49 -23.40 -18.27
N ARG A 54 -1.85 -24.18 -17.25
CA ARG A 54 -2.93 -23.82 -16.31
C ARG A 54 -2.56 -22.60 -15.46
N VAL A 55 -1.33 -22.51 -14.99
CA VAL A 55 -0.81 -21.30 -14.33
C VAL A 55 -0.98 -20.07 -15.22
N SER A 56 -0.57 -20.15 -16.49
CA SER A 56 -0.71 -19.02 -17.43
C SER A 56 -2.19 -18.65 -17.66
N GLN A 57 -3.10 -19.63 -17.74
CA GLN A 57 -4.53 -19.36 -17.85
C GLN A 57 -5.08 -18.67 -16.61
N LEU A 58 -4.81 -19.17 -15.39
CA LEU A 58 -5.27 -18.57 -14.15
C LEU A 58 -4.67 -17.19 -13.95
N TRP A 59 -3.39 -17.00 -14.27
CA TRP A 59 -2.71 -15.70 -14.21
C TRP A 59 -3.42 -14.64 -15.05
N ASN A 60 -3.77 -14.99 -16.29
CA ASN A 60 -4.53 -14.11 -17.17
C ASN A 60 -5.91 -13.77 -16.59
N TRP A 61 -6.65 -14.78 -16.09
CA TRP A 61 -7.96 -14.54 -15.51
C TRP A 61 -7.90 -13.65 -14.25
N LEU A 62 -6.94 -13.88 -13.37
CA LEU A 62 -6.80 -13.15 -12.13
C LEU A 62 -6.31 -11.71 -12.34
N TYR A 63 -5.25 -11.54 -13.15
CA TYR A 63 -4.49 -10.29 -13.17
C TYR A 63 -4.70 -9.45 -14.44
N VAL A 64 -5.10 -10.05 -15.55
CA VAL A 64 -5.46 -9.29 -16.77
C VAL A 64 -6.95 -9.01 -16.79
N ARG A 65 -7.79 -10.01 -16.53
CA ARG A 65 -9.25 -9.91 -16.60
C ARG A 65 -9.90 -9.57 -15.27
N GLY A 66 -9.22 -9.71 -14.15
CA GLY A 66 -9.71 -9.33 -12.83
C GLY A 66 -10.87 -10.17 -12.31
N VAL A 67 -11.03 -11.42 -12.75
CA VAL A 67 -12.16 -12.23 -12.26
C VAL A 67 -12.06 -12.52 -10.78
N SER A 68 -13.19 -12.52 -10.11
CA SER A 68 -13.35 -12.84 -8.68
C SER A 68 -14.19 -14.09 -8.43
N ASP A 69 -14.57 -14.79 -9.52
CA ASP A 69 -15.31 -16.06 -9.50
C ASP A 69 -14.74 -17.00 -10.54
N PHE A 70 -14.43 -18.25 -10.14
CA PHE A 70 -13.91 -19.28 -11.03
C PHE A 70 -14.87 -19.65 -12.17
N ASP A 71 -16.21 -19.46 -11.99
CA ASP A 71 -17.18 -19.76 -13.03
C ASP A 71 -17.03 -18.87 -14.26
N ASN A 72 -16.49 -17.69 -14.11
CA ASN A 72 -16.22 -16.77 -15.19
C ASN A 72 -15.01 -17.15 -16.05
N MET A 73 -14.23 -18.18 -15.64
CA MET A 73 -13.04 -18.65 -16.37
C MET A 73 -13.42 -19.60 -17.51
N THR A 74 -14.02 -19.07 -18.59
CA THR A 74 -14.69 -19.85 -19.64
C THR A 74 -13.79 -20.82 -20.41
N ASN A 75 -12.47 -20.56 -20.50
CA ASN A 75 -11.51 -21.46 -21.15
C ASN A 75 -10.84 -22.47 -20.18
N VAL A 76 -11.29 -22.52 -18.93
CA VAL A 76 -10.89 -23.52 -17.93
C VAL A 76 -11.98 -24.57 -17.84
N ALA A 77 -11.63 -25.85 -18.00
CA ALA A 77 -12.59 -26.95 -17.97
C ALA A 77 -13.43 -26.96 -16.68
N LYS A 78 -14.73 -27.25 -16.75
CA LYS A 78 -15.64 -27.23 -15.63
C LYS A 78 -15.15 -28.05 -14.44
N GLU A 79 -14.66 -29.27 -14.69
CA GLU A 79 -14.12 -30.15 -13.65
C GLU A 79 -12.96 -29.49 -12.87
N LEU A 80 -12.08 -28.78 -13.59
CA LEU A 80 -10.99 -28.07 -12.94
C LEU A 80 -11.50 -26.87 -12.16
N ARG A 81 -12.50 -26.13 -12.67
CA ARG A 81 -13.12 -25.02 -11.91
C ARG A 81 -13.74 -25.50 -10.60
N GLU A 82 -14.42 -26.65 -10.60
CA GLU A 82 -14.98 -27.24 -9.38
C GLU A 82 -13.88 -27.63 -8.38
N LYS A 83 -12.78 -28.22 -8.85
CA LYS A 83 -11.61 -28.51 -7.98
C LYS A 83 -11.00 -27.24 -7.40
N LEU A 84 -10.87 -26.18 -8.22
CA LEU A 84 -10.35 -24.89 -7.77
C LEU A 84 -11.25 -24.26 -6.71
N LYS A 85 -12.56 -24.25 -6.90
CA LYS A 85 -13.55 -23.77 -5.91
C LYS A 85 -13.50 -24.56 -4.60
N ALA A 86 -13.32 -25.88 -4.68
CA ALA A 86 -13.25 -26.73 -3.51
C ALA A 86 -12.00 -26.39 -2.66
N ALA A 87 -10.86 -26.12 -3.29
CA ALA A 87 -9.56 -25.97 -2.64
C ALA A 87 -9.17 -24.51 -2.34
N PHE A 88 -9.59 -23.55 -3.17
CA PHE A 88 -9.08 -22.17 -3.14
C PHE A 88 -10.19 -21.13 -3.18
N THR A 89 -9.79 -19.90 -2.86
CA THR A 89 -10.58 -18.68 -3.08
C THR A 89 -9.84 -17.70 -3.98
N ILE A 90 -10.58 -16.81 -4.65
CA ILE A 90 -10.08 -15.63 -5.39
C ILE A 90 -10.94 -14.41 -5.07
N ALA A 91 -11.65 -14.47 -3.95
CA ALA A 91 -12.56 -13.44 -3.50
C ALA A 91 -11.83 -12.14 -3.15
N ARG A 92 -12.53 -11.02 -3.29
CA ARG A 92 -12.06 -9.69 -2.86
C ARG A 92 -12.35 -9.47 -1.38
N PRO A 93 -11.58 -8.62 -0.68
CA PRO A 93 -11.90 -8.22 0.69
C PRO A 93 -13.27 -7.54 0.77
N GLU A 94 -13.87 -7.60 1.95
CA GLU A 94 -15.12 -6.89 2.24
C GLU A 94 -14.84 -5.37 2.30
N ILE A 95 -15.70 -4.57 1.66
CA ILE A 95 -15.70 -3.12 1.85
C ILE A 95 -16.62 -2.81 3.03
N VAL A 96 -16.04 -2.38 4.13
CA VAL A 96 -16.78 -1.95 5.32
C VAL A 96 -17.35 -0.56 5.12
N GLU A 97 -16.55 0.34 4.51
CA GLU A 97 -16.93 1.71 4.23
C GLU A 97 -16.23 2.21 2.95
N GLU A 98 -16.95 2.97 2.14
CA GLU A 98 -16.41 3.73 1.03
C GLU A 98 -16.74 5.20 1.23
N GLN A 99 -15.72 6.05 1.17
CA GLN A 99 -15.87 7.50 1.27
C GLN A 99 -15.35 8.15 -0.01
N ILE A 100 -16.09 9.13 -0.52
CA ILE A 100 -15.74 9.90 -1.72
C ILE A 100 -15.62 11.37 -1.32
N SER A 101 -14.42 11.91 -1.51
CA SER A 101 -14.11 13.32 -1.29
C SER A 101 -14.67 14.20 -2.41
N ASN A 102 -14.87 15.49 -2.11
CA ASN A 102 -15.27 16.50 -3.09
C ASN A 102 -14.26 16.65 -4.26
N ASP A 103 -13.01 16.28 -4.06
CA ASP A 103 -11.96 16.30 -5.09
C ASP A 103 -11.85 14.99 -5.90
N GLY A 104 -12.80 14.06 -5.69
CA GLY A 104 -12.85 12.76 -6.35
C GLY A 104 -11.98 11.68 -5.71
N THR A 105 -11.19 12.00 -4.70
CA THR A 105 -10.43 11.00 -3.92
C THR A 105 -11.39 10.00 -3.29
N ARG A 106 -11.07 8.71 -3.37
CA ARG A 106 -11.86 7.63 -2.75
C ARG A 106 -11.04 6.92 -1.69
N LYS A 107 -11.67 6.67 -0.55
CA LYS A 107 -11.08 5.88 0.53
C LYS A 107 -11.96 4.68 0.81
N TRP A 108 -11.37 3.50 0.88
CA TRP A 108 -12.03 2.25 1.26
C TRP A 108 -11.47 1.74 2.56
N LEU A 109 -12.34 1.46 3.51
CA LEU A 109 -12.06 0.62 4.68
C LEU A 109 -12.34 -0.82 4.28
N MET A 110 -11.28 -1.63 4.19
CA MET A 110 -11.35 -3.02 3.75
C MET A 110 -11.14 -3.96 4.93
N ARG A 111 -11.99 -4.97 5.05
CA ARG A 111 -11.88 -6.02 6.07
C ARG A 111 -11.35 -7.30 5.46
N PHE A 112 -10.36 -7.86 6.13
CA PHE A 112 -9.79 -9.17 5.82
C PHE A 112 -10.19 -10.19 6.89
N PRO A 113 -10.37 -11.48 6.51
CA PRO A 113 -10.73 -12.54 7.43
C PRO A 113 -9.64 -12.76 8.49
N PRO A 114 -10.01 -13.41 9.61
CA PRO A 114 -9.03 -13.79 10.63
C PRO A 114 -8.00 -14.76 10.05
N ARG A 115 -6.75 -14.68 10.53
CA ARG A 115 -5.68 -15.63 10.22
C ARG A 115 -5.31 -16.37 11.51
N GLY A 116 -5.41 -17.69 11.47
CA GLY A 116 -5.23 -18.52 12.67
C GLY A 116 -6.20 -18.10 13.79
N ALA A 117 -5.69 -18.01 15.02
CA ALA A 117 -6.45 -17.56 16.18
C ALA A 117 -6.68 -16.03 16.25
N GLY A 118 -6.56 -15.33 15.12
CA GLY A 118 -6.73 -13.87 15.08
C GLY A 118 -8.19 -13.43 14.94
N ARG A 119 -8.41 -12.11 15.02
CA ARG A 119 -9.68 -11.45 14.67
C ARG A 119 -9.61 -10.95 13.22
N PRO A 120 -10.77 -10.72 12.55
CA PRO A 120 -10.79 -9.93 11.31
C PRO A 120 -10.07 -8.60 11.52
N VAL A 121 -9.39 -8.13 10.50
CA VAL A 121 -8.64 -6.87 10.56
C VAL A 121 -9.08 -5.94 9.44
N GLU A 122 -8.93 -4.65 9.68
CA GLU A 122 -9.32 -3.61 8.74
C GLU A 122 -8.11 -2.73 8.39
N ILE A 123 -8.06 -2.32 7.15
CA ILE A 123 -7.09 -1.35 6.67
C ILE A 123 -7.76 -0.33 5.74
N GLU A 124 -7.15 0.82 5.61
CA GLU A 124 -7.57 1.83 4.66
C GLU A 124 -6.69 1.83 3.40
N THR A 125 -7.33 2.06 2.27
CA THR A 125 -6.71 2.21 0.94
C THR A 125 -7.31 3.43 0.26
N VAL A 126 -6.48 4.24 -0.41
CA VAL A 126 -6.92 5.51 -0.99
C VAL A 126 -6.59 5.55 -2.49
N TYR A 127 -7.59 5.91 -3.30
CA TYR A 127 -7.42 6.23 -4.72
C TYR A 127 -7.50 7.74 -4.93
N ILE A 128 -6.49 8.28 -5.58
CA ILE A 128 -6.36 9.71 -5.88
C ILE A 128 -6.41 9.88 -7.39
N PRO A 129 -7.53 10.41 -7.95
CA PRO A 129 -7.62 10.74 -9.36
C PRO A 129 -6.87 12.03 -9.67
N GLU A 130 -6.14 12.02 -10.78
CA GLU A 130 -5.51 13.19 -11.37
C GLU A 130 -5.71 13.15 -12.89
N GLU A 131 -5.56 14.29 -13.57
CA GLU A 131 -5.66 14.34 -15.01
C GLU A 131 -4.59 13.43 -15.65
N GLY A 132 -5.03 12.49 -16.47
CA GLY A 132 -4.16 11.53 -17.17
C GLY A 132 -3.52 10.45 -16.28
N ARG A 133 -3.82 10.39 -14.97
CA ARG A 133 -3.34 9.34 -14.07
C ARG A 133 -4.23 9.12 -12.86
N GLY A 134 -4.14 7.93 -12.27
CA GLY A 134 -4.73 7.65 -10.98
C GLY A 134 -3.72 6.93 -10.09
N THR A 135 -3.56 7.42 -8.87
CA THR A 135 -2.62 6.88 -7.89
C THR A 135 -3.35 6.12 -6.80
N LEU A 136 -2.98 4.86 -6.59
CA LEU A 136 -3.48 4.06 -5.48
C LEU A 136 -2.45 4.03 -4.35
N CYS A 137 -2.85 4.53 -3.19
CA CYS A 137 -2.09 4.46 -1.95
C CYS A 137 -2.51 3.20 -1.19
N ILE A 138 -1.60 2.22 -1.06
CA ILE A 138 -1.86 0.92 -0.45
C ILE A 138 -1.11 0.75 0.87
N SER A 139 -1.73 -0.04 1.75
CA SER A 139 -1.23 -0.38 3.08
C SER A 139 -0.40 -1.66 3.06
N SER A 140 0.58 -1.78 3.94
CA SER A 140 1.48 -2.94 4.10
C SER A 140 1.33 -3.66 5.43
N GLN A 141 0.74 -3.00 6.42
CA GLN A 141 0.53 -3.54 7.77
C GLN A 141 -0.85 -3.12 8.29
N VAL A 142 -1.35 -3.83 9.28
CA VAL A 142 -2.49 -3.42 10.10
C VAL A 142 -1.93 -2.67 11.30
N GLY A 143 -2.17 -1.36 11.38
CA GLY A 143 -1.42 -0.45 12.24
C GLY A 143 -0.01 -0.19 11.68
N CYS A 144 0.93 0.17 12.53
CA CYS A 144 2.31 0.43 12.11
C CYS A 144 3.31 -0.12 13.14
N SER A 145 4.43 -0.66 12.62
CA SER A 145 5.59 -1.05 13.45
C SER A 145 6.39 0.16 13.96
N LEU A 146 6.13 1.36 13.41
CA LEU A 146 6.77 2.60 13.79
C LEU A 146 5.77 3.53 14.49
N THR A 147 6.31 4.42 15.35
CA THR A 147 5.54 5.36 16.15
C THR A 147 5.86 6.81 15.78
N CYS A 148 5.85 7.12 14.46
CA CYS A 148 6.09 8.49 13.98
C CYS A 148 5.05 9.45 14.58
N SER A 149 5.51 10.49 15.27
CA SER A 149 4.67 11.33 16.14
C SER A 149 3.66 12.20 15.38
N PHE A 150 3.92 12.52 14.11
CA PHE A 150 3.04 13.31 13.26
C PHE A 150 2.04 12.46 12.44
N CYS A 151 2.12 11.11 12.51
CA CYS A 151 1.32 10.20 11.71
C CYS A 151 0.22 9.55 12.56
N HIS A 152 -1.04 9.61 12.09
CA HIS A 152 -2.16 8.99 12.78
C HIS A 152 -2.02 7.46 12.86
N THR A 153 -1.57 6.81 11.76
CA THR A 153 -1.24 5.37 11.79
C THR A 153 -0.17 5.04 12.81
N GLY A 154 0.78 5.96 13.09
CA GLY A 154 1.81 5.79 14.12
C GLY A 154 1.26 5.70 15.55
N THR A 155 0.02 6.14 15.79
CA THR A 155 -0.67 5.98 17.08
C THR A 155 -1.30 4.60 17.24
N GLN A 156 -1.49 3.86 16.16
CA GLN A 156 -2.03 2.51 16.16
C GLN A 156 -0.89 1.49 16.20
N ARG A 157 -0.83 0.70 17.27
CA ARG A 157 0.17 -0.36 17.40
C ARG A 157 0.01 -1.39 16.28
N LEU A 158 1.14 -1.94 15.86
CA LEU A 158 1.13 -3.05 14.90
C LEU A 158 0.30 -4.22 15.41
N VAL A 159 -0.72 -4.59 14.63
CA VAL A 159 -1.49 -5.82 14.83
C VAL A 159 -0.78 -6.98 14.14
N ARG A 160 -0.53 -6.87 12.83
CA ARG A 160 0.22 -7.82 12.01
C ARG A 160 0.64 -7.23 10.66
N ASN A 161 1.56 -7.91 10.00
CA ASN A 161 1.86 -7.68 8.59
C ASN A 161 0.69 -8.14 7.70
N LEU A 162 0.49 -7.45 6.57
CA LEU A 162 -0.36 -7.93 5.49
C LEU A 162 0.39 -8.97 4.65
N THR A 163 -0.32 -9.97 4.15
CA THR A 163 0.24 -10.92 3.19
C THR A 163 0.30 -10.34 1.78
N ALA A 164 1.02 -10.99 0.87
CA ALA A 164 1.05 -10.59 -0.55
C ALA A 164 -0.35 -10.57 -1.17
N GLU A 165 -1.21 -11.54 -0.81
CA GLU A 165 -2.62 -11.56 -1.17
C GLU A 165 -3.35 -10.29 -0.73
N GLU A 166 -3.24 -9.93 0.56
CA GLU A 166 -3.94 -8.79 1.14
C GLU A 166 -3.44 -7.45 0.57
N ILE A 167 -2.16 -7.36 0.25
CA ILE A 167 -1.58 -6.19 -0.43
C ILE A 167 -2.11 -6.07 -1.85
N LEU A 168 -2.09 -7.16 -2.64
CA LEU A 168 -2.61 -7.18 -4.01
C LEU A 168 -4.12 -6.98 -4.09
N SER A 169 -4.86 -7.52 -3.12
CA SER A 169 -6.32 -7.41 -3.08
C SER A 169 -6.79 -5.96 -2.99
N GLN A 170 -6.00 -5.06 -2.40
CA GLN A 170 -6.29 -3.62 -2.41
C GLN A 170 -6.30 -3.07 -3.84
N LEU A 171 -5.31 -3.46 -4.65
CA LEU A 171 -5.23 -3.06 -6.06
C LEU A 171 -6.36 -3.66 -6.88
N LEU A 172 -6.62 -4.96 -6.72
CA LEU A 172 -7.66 -5.65 -7.48
C LEU A 172 -9.04 -5.07 -7.16
N LEU A 173 -9.36 -4.87 -5.88
CA LEU A 173 -10.64 -4.28 -5.45
C LEU A 173 -10.78 -2.84 -5.95
N ALA A 174 -9.75 -2.01 -5.87
CA ALA A 174 -9.80 -0.65 -6.39
C ALA A 174 -10.08 -0.64 -7.90
N ARG A 175 -9.47 -1.54 -8.67
CA ARG A 175 -9.72 -1.68 -10.10
C ARG A 175 -11.15 -2.15 -10.39
N ASP A 176 -11.69 -3.10 -9.61
CA ASP A 176 -13.09 -3.53 -9.72
C ASP A 176 -14.04 -2.34 -9.46
N ARG A 177 -13.84 -1.60 -8.36
CA ARG A 177 -14.69 -0.45 -7.99
C ARG A 177 -14.63 0.70 -8.98
N LEU A 178 -13.53 0.85 -9.67
CA LEU A 178 -13.35 1.88 -10.70
C LEU A 178 -13.79 1.40 -12.10
N GLY A 179 -14.08 0.11 -12.29
CA GLY A 179 -14.33 -0.46 -13.63
C GLY A 179 -13.06 -0.35 -14.49
N ASP A 180 -11.90 -0.73 -13.96
CA ASP A 180 -10.59 -0.60 -14.58
C ASP A 180 -10.07 -1.95 -15.13
N PHE A 181 -10.92 -2.98 -15.16
CA PHE A 181 -10.70 -4.23 -15.86
C PHE A 181 -11.48 -4.28 -17.18
N PRO A 182 -11.02 -5.09 -18.18
CA PRO A 182 -11.79 -5.30 -19.40
C PRO A 182 -13.15 -5.92 -19.06
N ASP A 183 -14.20 -5.49 -19.74
CA ASP A 183 -15.50 -6.15 -19.63
C ASP A 183 -15.45 -7.58 -20.18
N GLY A 184 -16.47 -8.40 -19.84
CA GLY A 184 -16.52 -9.81 -20.26
C GLY A 184 -16.62 -10.02 -21.77
N SER A 185 -16.98 -8.97 -22.54
CA SER A 185 -17.10 -9.01 -24.01
C SER A 185 -15.75 -8.78 -24.71
N THR A 186 -14.74 -8.26 -24.02
CA THR A 186 -13.41 -8.00 -24.60
C THR A 186 -12.72 -9.30 -24.98
N PRO A 187 -12.38 -9.54 -26.26
CA PRO A 187 -11.70 -10.77 -26.70
C PRO A 187 -10.37 -10.97 -26.00
N VAL A 188 -9.99 -12.24 -25.82
CA VAL A 188 -8.66 -12.60 -25.29
C VAL A 188 -7.59 -12.06 -26.23
N GLY A 189 -6.67 -11.23 -25.71
CA GLY A 189 -5.60 -10.59 -26.47
C GLY A 189 -5.94 -9.22 -27.07
N ALA A 190 -7.21 -8.79 -27.05
CA ALA A 190 -7.59 -7.46 -27.52
C ALA A 190 -7.43 -6.35 -26.46
N TYR A 191 -7.30 -6.72 -25.19
CA TYR A 191 -7.11 -5.76 -24.10
C TYR A 191 -5.65 -5.33 -23.97
N VAL A 192 -5.41 -4.02 -24.07
CA VAL A 192 -4.10 -3.42 -23.81
C VAL A 192 -4.13 -2.83 -22.40
N PRO A 193 -3.44 -3.45 -21.43
CA PRO A 193 -3.52 -3.05 -20.01
C PRO A 193 -3.08 -1.61 -19.71
N SER A 194 -2.43 -0.92 -20.64
CA SER A 194 -1.93 0.44 -20.47
C SER A 194 -2.87 1.53 -20.97
N GLU A 195 -3.85 1.21 -21.79
CA GLU A 195 -4.76 2.18 -22.38
C GLU A 195 -5.98 2.42 -21.50
N GLY A 196 -6.31 3.70 -21.26
CA GLY A 196 -7.47 4.10 -20.45
C GLY A 196 -7.43 3.68 -18.99
N ARG A 197 -6.28 3.19 -18.48
CA ARG A 197 -6.12 2.68 -17.13
C ARG A 197 -6.39 3.77 -16.08
N LYS A 198 -7.34 3.51 -15.17
CA LYS A 198 -7.66 4.42 -14.07
C LYS A 198 -6.64 4.33 -12.94
N VAL A 199 -6.21 3.12 -12.56
CA VAL A 199 -5.11 2.92 -11.61
C VAL A 199 -3.80 2.78 -12.37
N SER A 200 -3.09 3.86 -12.57
CA SER A 200 -1.82 3.90 -13.32
C SER A 200 -0.58 3.90 -12.44
N ASN A 201 -0.70 4.30 -11.18
CA ASN A 201 0.39 4.43 -10.22
C ASN A 201 0.04 3.75 -8.89
N ILE A 202 1.05 3.19 -8.22
CA ILE A 202 0.94 2.68 -6.85
C ILE A 202 1.96 3.39 -5.97
N VAL A 203 1.55 3.76 -4.77
CA VAL A 203 2.44 4.23 -3.71
C VAL A 203 2.21 3.41 -2.44
N MET A 204 3.28 2.81 -1.90
CA MET A 204 3.26 2.12 -0.60
C MET A 204 3.42 3.17 0.51
N MET A 205 2.39 4.02 0.67
CA MET A 205 2.37 5.13 1.62
C MET A 205 1.12 5.12 2.50
N GLY A 206 0.40 3.99 2.52
CA GLY A 206 -0.73 3.73 3.39
C GLY A 206 -0.29 3.35 4.81
N MET A 207 -1.04 2.48 5.46
CA MET A 207 -0.74 2.02 6.82
C MET A 207 0.47 1.08 6.84
N GLY A 208 1.42 1.34 7.78
CA GLY A 208 2.56 0.48 8.05
C GLY A 208 3.89 0.92 7.44
N GLU A 209 4.96 0.24 7.87
CA GLU A 209 6.31 0.36 7.28
C GLU A 209 6.55 -0.83 6.33
N PRO A 210 6.59 -0.61 5.01
CA PRO A 210 6.68 -1.69 4.04
C PRO A 210 7.91 -2.57 4.19
N LEU A 211 9.05 -1.99 4.56
CA LEU A 211 10.30 -2.73 4.67
C LEU A 211 10.39 -3.65 5.91
N TYR A 212 9.51 -3.47 6.91
CA TYR A 212 9.33 -4.46 7.96
C TYR A 212 8.37 -5.60 7.56
N ASN A 213 7.84 -5.55 6.32
CA ASN A 213 7.06 -6.60 5.69
C ASN A 213 7.64 -6.97 4.31
N PHE A 214 8.97 -6.99 4.20
CA PHE A 214 9.69 -7.01 2.93
C PHE A 214 9.25 -8.13 1.99
N GLU A 215 9.20 -9.39 2.44
CA GLU A 215 8.94 -10.53 1.55
C GLU A 215 7.52 -10.48 0.94
N HIS A 216 6.50 -10.17 1.72
CA HIS A 216 5.14 -10.02 1.19
C HIS A 216 4.99 -8.81 0.27
N VAL A 217 5.64 -7.69 0.62
CA VAL A 217 5.67 -6.49 -0.22
C VAL A 217 6.39 -6.78 -1.54
N LYS A 218 7.54 -7.46 -1.49
CA LYS A 218 8.28 -7.88 -2.68
C LYS A 218 7.40 -8.74 -3.61
N THR A 219 6.81 -9.79 -3.08
CA THR A 219 5.94 -10.70 -3.85
C THR A 219 4.79 -9.92 -4.49
N ALA A 220 4.09 -9.07 -3.72
CA ALA A 220 2.98 -8.28 -4.24
C ALA A 220 3.41 -7.31 -5.34
N LEU A 221 4.54 -6.61 -5.17
CA LEU A 221 5.01 -5.65 -6.17
C LEU A 221 5.57 -6.31 -7.43
N LEU A 222 6.21 -7.48 -7.31
CA LEU A 222 6.64 -8.27 -8.47
C LEU A 222 5.43 -8.74 -9.30
N ILE A 223 4.36 -9.23 -8.65
CA ILE A 223 3.11 -9.60 -9.33
C ILE A 223 2.44 -8.36 -9.95
N ALA A 224 2.38 -7.24 -9.24
CA ALA A 224 1.79 -6.01 -9.76
C ALA A 224 2.54 -5.47 -10.99
N THR A 225 3.84 -5.72 -11.10
CA THR A 225 4.69 -5.28 -12.21
C THR A 225 4.95 -6.35 -13.27
N ASP A 226 4.40 -7.55 -13.12
CA ASP A 226 4.52 -8.64 -14.10
C ASP A 226 3.84 -8.25 -15.42
N GLY A 227 4.61 -8.32 -16.52
CA GLY A 227 4.18 -7.88 -17.86
C GLY A 227 3.02 -8.69 -18.44
N ASP A 228 2.87 -9.96 -18.05
CA ASP A 228 1.80 -10.85 -18.50
C ASP A 228 0.56 -10.80 -17.58
N GLY A 229 0.53 -9.89 -16.61
CA GLY A 229 -0.54 -9.75 -15.63
C GLY A 229 -1.01 -8.31 -15.46
N LEU A 230 -0.88 -7.77 -14.26
CA LEU A 230 -1.28 -6.39 -13.93
C LEU A 230 -0.46 -5.32 -14.67
N SER A 231 0.75 -5.65 -15.08
CA SER A 231 1.59 -4.88 -16.02
C SER A 231 1.79 -3.40 -15.64
N LEU A 232 1.95 -3.10 -14.35
CA LEU A 232 2.31 -1.77 -13.90
C LEU A 232 3.80 -1.52 -14.14
N SER A 233 4.15 -0.38 -14.73
CA SER A 233 5.56 -0.02 -14.89
C SER A 233 6.23 0.17 -13.54
N LYS A 234 7.41 -0.41 -13.32
CA LYS A 234 8.22 -0.21 -12.10
C LYS A 234 8.49 1.28 -11.80
N ARG A 235 8.49 2.16 -12.83
CA ARG A 235 8.63 3.62 -12.67
C ARG A 235 7.37 4.29 -12.12
N ARG A 236 6.23 3.60 -12.14
CA ARG A 236 4.93 4.07 -11.63
C ARG A 236 4.57 3.45 -10.29
N VAL A 237 5.48 2.66 -9.73
CA VAL A 237 5.36 2.06 -8.39
C VAL A 237 6.42 2.67 -7.50
N THR A 238 6.00 3.27 -6.39
CA THR A 238 6.89 3.87 -5.39
C THR A 238 6.76 3.15 -4.07
N LEU A 239 7.85 2.57 -3.60
CA LEU A 239 7.95 2.05 -2.23
C LEU A 239 8.48 3.16 -1.34
N SER A 240 7.74 3.49 -0.29
CA SER A 240 8.15 4.47 0.72
C SER A 240 8.64 3.75 1.98
N THR A 241 9.68 4.26 2.59
CA THR A 241 10.18 3.77 3.88
C THR A 241 10.60 4.92 4.78
N SER A 242 10.44 4.73 6.07
CA SER A 242 10.99 5.64 7.08
C SER A 242 12.49 5.44 7.31
N GLY A 243 13.12 4.46 6.65
CA GLY A 243 14.55 4.24 6.67
C GLY A 243 14.97 2.92 7.36
N VAL A 244 14.36 1.80 7.00
CA VAL A 244 14.87 0.46 7.36
C VAL A 244 16.07 0.17 6.47
N VAL A 245 17.24 0.70 6.87
CA VAL A 245 18.46 0.78 6.06
C VAL A 245 18.88 -0.55 5.42
N PRO A 246 18.90 -1.70 6.13
CA PRO A 246 19.32 -2.97 5.51
C PRO A 246 18.48 -3.40 4.32
N GLU A 247 17.19 -3.02 4.28
CA GLU A 247 16.25 -3.43 3.23
C GLU A 247 16.21 -2.46 2.04
N ILE A 248 16.85 -1.28 2.14
CA ILE A 248 16.86 -0.28 1.06
C ILE A 248 17.58 -0.84 -0.18
N PHE A 249 18.79 -1.40 -0.01
CA PHE A 249 19.51 -2.00 -1.13
C PHE A 249 18.73 -3.15 -1.78
N ARG A 250 18.18 -4.06 -0.97
CA ARG A 250 17.37 -5.18 -1.43
C ARG A 250 16.16 -4.71 -2.24
N THR A 251 15.54 -3.59 -1.85
CA THR A 251 14.40 -3.02 -2.60
C THR A 251 14.79 -2.66 -4.03
N GLY A 252 15.97 -2.08 -4.22
CA GLY A 252 16.46 -1.75 -5.56
C GLY A 252 16.86 -2.96 -6.38
N ASP A 253 17.56 -3.92 -5.76
CA ASP A 253 18.09 -5.12 -6.39
C ASP A 253 17.00 -6.15 -6.72
N GLU A 254 16.17 -6.50 -5.74
CA GLU A 254 15.19 -7.58 -5.87
C GLU A 254 13.85 -7.12 -6.47
N ILE A 255 13.43 -5.86 -6.25
CA ILE A 255 12.14 -5.33 -6.74
C ILE A 255 12.35 -4.36 -7.90
N GLY A 256 13.25 -3.38 -7.73
CA GLY A 256 13.61 -2.41 -8.75
C GLY A 256 12.55 -1.35 -9.04
N VAL A 257 11.71 -0.99 -8.05
CA VAL A 257 10.72 0.10 -8.12
C VAL A 257 11.33 1.44 -7.73
N MET A 258 10.55 2.54 -7.78
CA MET A 258 10.97 3.85 -7.30
C MET A 258 11.02 3.85 -5.76
N LEU A 259 12.00 4.52 -5.19
CA LEU A 259 12.16 4.67 -3.74
C LEU A 259 11.72 6.04 -3.27
N ALA A 260 10.97 6.08 -2.17
CA ALA A 260 10.71 7.29 -1.41
C ALA A 260 11.20 7.10 0.04
N ILE A 261 11.77 8.17 0.62
CA ILE A 261 12.24 8.21 1.99
C ILE A 261 11.41 9.22 2.77
N SER A 262 10.73 8.76 3.80
CA SER A 262 10.09 9.59 4.82
C SER A 262 11.17 10.23 5.70
N LEU A 263 11.71 11.37 5.25
CA LEU A 263 12.86 12.03 5.90
C LEU A 263 12.42 12.89 7.09
N HIS A 264 11.61 13.91 6.85
CA HIS A 264 10.90 14.78 7.77
C HIS A 264 11.74 15.62 8.73
N ALA A 265 13.03 15.38 8.87
CA ALA A 265 13.97 16.19 9.63
C ALA A 265 15.40 16.05 9.07
N VAL A 266 16.25 17.04 9.37
CA VAL A 266 17.64 17.14 8.89
C VAL A 266 18.67 17.07 10.01
N ARG A 267 18.21 16.91 11.23
CA ARG A 267 19.02 16.71 12.45
C ARG A 267 18.57 15.42 13.13
N ASP A 268 19.52 14.62 13.61
CA ASP A 268 19.20 13.32 14.23
C ASP A 268 18.32 13.50 15.48
N GLU A 269 18.60 14.53 16.33
CA GLU A 269 17.83 14.78 17.54
C GLU A 269 16.34 15.05 17.24
N LEU A 270 16.05 15.83 16.23
CA LEU A 270 14.68 16.10 15.80
C LEU A 270 14.06 14.88 15.14
N ARG A 271 14.83 14.17 14.31
CA ARG A 271 14.36 12.97 13.62
C ARG A 271 14.07 11.83 14.59
N ASP A 272 14.84 11.71 15.68
CA ASP A 272 14.58 10.73 16.75
C ASP A 272 13.22 10.92 17.43
N MET A 273 12.72 12.15 17.46
CA MET A 273 11.39 12.49 18.00
C MET A 273 10.29 12.30 16.97
N LEU A 274 10.50 12.72 15.72
CA LEU A 274 9.50 12.65 14.67
C LEU A 274 9.39 11.26 14.06
N VAL A 275 10.52 10.58 13.84
CA VAL A 275 10.65 9.30 13.15
C VAL A 275 11.59 8.37 13.95
N PRO A 276 11.12 7.73 15.01
CA PRO A 276 11.97 7.06 16.02
C PRO A 276 12.89 5.94 15.53
N ILE A 277 12.67 5.41 14.32
CA ILE A 277 13.60 4.45 13.70
C ILE A 277 14.98 5.06 13.47
N ASN A 278 15.11 6.40 13.45
CA ASN A 278 16.36 7.11 13.33
C ASN A 278 17.37 6.74 14.43
N LYS A 279 16.89 6.44 15.64
CA LYS A 279 17.73 5.94 16.74
C LYS A 279 18.48 4.67 16.39
N LYS A 280 17.92 3.85 15.50
CA LYS A 280 18.53 2.62 15.02
C LYS A 280 19.36 2.83 13.75
N TYR A 281 18.90 3.71 12.87
CA TYR A 281 19.52 4.02 11.58
C TYR A 281 19.59 5.54 11.42
N PRO A 282 20.67 6.20 11.93
CA PRO A 282 20.86 7.64 11.86
C PRO A 282 20.88 8.17 10.42
N LEU A 283 20.67 9.47 10.28
CA LEU A 283 20.67 10.16 8.96
C LEU A 283 21.88 9.82 8.11
N LYS A 284 23.08 9.73 8.70
CA LYS A 284 24.31 9.39 7.97
C LYS A 284 24.19 8.05 7.26
N GLU A 285 23.73 7.01 7.96
CA GLU A 285 23.56 5.66 7.40
C GLU A 285 22.44 5.62 6.37
N LEU A 286 21.33 6.30 6.65
CA LEU A 286 20.21 6.38 5.73
C LEU A 286 20.61 7.02 4.40
N ILE A 287 21.29 8.16 4.43
CA ILE A 287 21.72 8.87 3.21
C ILE A 287 22.78 8.06 2.45
N GLU A 288 23.66 7.35 3.14
CA GLU A 288 24.61 6.46 2.49
C GLU A 288 23.91 5.29 1.77
N ALA A 289 22.89 4.68 2.40
CA ALA A 289 22.07 3.67 1.75
C ALA A 289 21.35 4.23 0.50
N CYS A 290 20.89 5.48 0.54
CA CYS A 290 20.28 6.17 -0.61
C CYS A 290 21.30 6.38 -1.75
N ARG A 291 22.55 6.74 -1.45
CA ARG A 291 23.61 6.88 -2.49
C ARG A 291 23.87 5.57 -3.22
N ASN A 292 23.79 4.46 -2.48
CA ASN A 292 24.06 3.13 -2.99
C ASN A 292 22.80 2.38 -3.48
N TYR A 293 21.65 3.07 -3.59
CA TYR A 293 20.41 2.44 -4.05
C TYR A 293 20.53 1.99 -5.52
N PRO A 294 20.31 0.70 -5.83
CA PRO A 294 20.45 0.18 -7.19
C PRO A 294 19.61 0.92 -8.22
N GLY A 295 20.24 1.37 -9.28
CA GLY A 295 19.57 2.08 -10.39
C GLY A 295 19.22 3.53 -10.13
N VAL A 296 19.69 4.13 -9.01
CA VAL A 296 19.53 5.58 -8.77
C VAL A 296 20.27 6.38 -9.85
N SER A 297 19.63 7.41 -10.38
CA SER A 297 20.17 8.29 -11.40
C SER A 297 19.33 9.55 -11.50
N ASN A 298 19.78 10.52 -12.32
CA ASN A 298 18.97 11.72 -12.59
C ASN A 298 17.60 11.43 -13.23
N ALA A 299 17.45 10.29 -13.91
CA ALA A 299 16.17 9.82 -14.48
C ALA A 299 15.35 8.98 -13.49
N ARG A 300 15.99 8.46 -12.43
CA ARG A 300 15.38 7.64 -11.37
C ARG A 300 15.80 8.18 -10.01
N ARG A 301 15.36 9.40 -9.70
CA ARG A 301 15.68 10.08 -8.46
C ARG A 301 14.97 9.44 -7.29
N ILE A 302 15.61 9.41 -6.13
CA ILE A 302 14.96 9.11 -4.86
C ILE A 302 14.06 10.29 -4.49
N THR A 303 12.86 10.00 -4.03
CA THR A 303 11.94 11.00 -3.50
C THR A 303 12.14 11.12 -1.99
N PHE A 304 12.46 12.29 -1.49
CA PHE A 304 12.46 12.58 -0.05
C PHE A 304 11.15 13.27 0.30
N GLU A 305 10.36 12.64 1.12
CA GLU A 305 9.11 13.18 1.65
C GLU A 305 9.41 13.99 2.90
N TYR A 306 8.97 15.25 2.94
CA TYR A 306 9.24 16.18 4.01
C TYR A 306 7.94 16.85 4.44
N VAL A 307 7.39 16.44 5.60
CA VAL A 307 6.19 17.06 6.17
C VAL A 307 6.55 18.41 6.76
N MET A 308 5.76 19.45 6.46
CA MET A 308 5.98 20.82 6.91
C MET A 308 5.21 21.06 8.19
N LEU A 309 5.93 21.04 9.31
CA LEU A 309 5.41 21.22 10.68
C LEU A 309 5.83 22.60 11.19
N LYS A 310 4.84 23.44 11.47
CA LYS A 310 5.04 24.84 11.91
C LYS A 310 5.94 24.93 13.13
N ASP A 311 6.97 25.78 13.04
CA ASP A 311 7.95 26.07 14.10
C ASP A 311 8.73 24.82 14.59
N VAL A 312 8.72 23.72 13.82
CA VAL A 312 9.41 22.46 14.18
C VAL A 312 10.53 22.13 13.22
N ASN A 313 10.24 22.07 11.92
CA ASN A 313 11.18 21.66 10.89
C ASN A 313 11.11 22.52 9.61
N ASP A 314 10.47 23.67 9.67
CA ASP A 314 10.13 24.51 8.52
C ASP A 314 10.99 25.76 8.36
N SER A 315 12.07 25.90 9.15
CA SER A 315 12.96 27.03 9.06
C SER A 315 13.82 27.04 7.78
N LEU A 316 14.25 28.21 7.33
CA LEU A 316 15.21 28.31 6.21
C LEU A 316 16.57 27.67 6.53
N GLU A 317 16.93 27.57 7.81
CA GLU A 317 18.11 26.84 8.23
C GLU A 317 17.96 25.34 7.99
N ASP A 318 16.76 24.78 8.28
CA ASP A 318 16.44 23.39 7.93
C ASP A 318 16.51 23.16 6.41
N ALA A 319 16.05 24.12 5.59
CA ALA A 319 16.19 24.05 4.13
C ALA A 319 17.65 23.99 3.67
N LYS A 320 18.53 24.83 4.26
CA LYS A 320 19.97 24.80 3.97
C LYS A 320 20.61 23.48 4.37
N MET A 321 20.31 23.00 5.57
CA MET A 321 20.81 21.71 6.05
C MET A 321 20.32 20.54 5.18
N LEU A 322 19.07 20.59 4.68
CA LEU A 322 18.51 19.58 3.78
C LEU A 322 19.28 19.51 2.48
N VAL A 323 19.59 20.66 1.86
CA VAL A 323 20.41 20.73 0.64
C VAL A 323 21.81 20.15 0.87
N GLN A 324 22.44 20.47 2.00
CA GLN A 324 23.75 19.93 2.36
C GLN A 324 23.71 18.41 2.60
N LEU A 325 22.71 17.93 3.30
CA LEU A 325 22.52 16.51 3.62
C LEU A 325 22.37 15.66 2.35
N LEU A 326 21.64 16.17 1.35
CA LEU A 326 21.37 15.46 0.11
C LEU A 326 22.42 15.67 -0.98
N LYS A 327 23.50 16.40 -0.70
CA LYS A 327 24.56 16.65 -1.68
C LYS A 327 25.11 15.34 -2.25
N GLY A 328 25.07 15.24 -3.58
CA GLY A 328 25.52 14.07 -4.32
C GLY A 328 24.50 12.91 -4.41
N VAL A 329 23.31 13.06 -3.89
CA VAL A 329 22.21 12.13 -4.07
C VAL A 329 21.31 12.63 -5.21
N PRO A 330 21.05 11.84 -6.26
CA PRO A 330 20.02 12.17 -7.25
C PRO A 330 18.63 12.16 -6.60
N ALA A 331 18.14 13.33 -6.20
CA ALA A 331 16.96 13.47 -5.36
C ALA A 331 15.92 14.43 -5.92
N LYS A 332 14.68 14.28 -5.50
CA LYS A 332 13.64 15.30 -5.48
C LYS A 332 13.04 15.34 -4.06
N ILE A 333 12.58 16.49 -3.63
CA ILE A 333 12.04 16.68 -2.30
C ILE A 333 10.56 17.06 -2.42
N ASN A 334 9.66 16.18 -1.98
CA ASN A 334 8.25 16.50 -1.91
C ASN A 334 7.95 17.18 -0.56
N LEU A 335 7.54 18.44 -0.59
CA LEU A 335 7.06 19.12 0.60
C LEU A 335 5.59 18.78 0.80
N ILE A 336 5.25 18.27 1.97
CA ILE A 336 3.90 17.86 2.34
C ILE A 336 3.36 18.84 3.37
N PRO A 337 2.45 19.76 3.01
CA PRO A 337 1.73 20.53 4.01
C PRO A 337 1.09 19.56 5.01
N PHE A 338 1.33 19.77 6.31
CA PHE A 338 0.85 18.84 7.32
C PHE A 338 -0.67 18.72 7.29
N ASN A 339 -1.17 17.52 7.37
CA ASN A 339 -2.60 17.22 7.41
C ASN A 339 -3.00 16.86 8.84
N PRO A 340 -3.66 17.77 9.59
CA PRO A 340 -4.06 17.52 10.96
C PRO A 340 -5.01 16.31 11.05
N TRP A 341 -4.91 15.58 12.16
CA TRP A 341 -5.81 14.49 12.53
C TRP A 341 -6.24 14.65 14.00
N PRO A 342 -7.37 14.07 14.43
CA PRO A 342 -7.88 14.24 15.80
C PRO A 342 -6.87 13.79 16.86
N GLY A 343 -6.47 14.70 17.74
CA GLY A 343 -5.52 14.44 18.83
C GLY A 343 -4.05 14.77 18.52
N THR A 344 -3.72 15.27 17.32
CA THR A 344 -2.37 15.77 17.03
C THR A 344 -2.10 17.13 17.68
N ASN A 345 -0.87 17.33 18.16
CA ASN A 345 -0.40 18.63 18.67
C ASN A 345 0.35 19.46 17.60
N TYR A 346 0.58 18.90 16.42
CA TYR A 346 1.28 19.59 15.33
C TYR A 346 0.33 20.47 14.53
N GLN A 347 0.90 21.53 13.96
CA GLN A 347 0.22 22.45 13.05
C GLN A 347 0.93 22.46 11.70
N CYS A 348 0.16 22.75 10.65
CA CYS A 348 0.73 22.96 9.32
C CYS A 348 1.49 24.29 9.29
N SER A 349 2.65 24.30 8.67
CA SER A 349 3.40 25.54 8.37
C SER A 349 2.56 26.52 7.57
N ASP A 350 2.77 27.79 7.76
CA ASP A 350 2.13 28.83 6.96
C ASP A 350 2.54 28.70 5.48
N TRP A 351 1.59 28.90 4.57
CA TRP A 351 1.82 28.65 3.13
C TRP A 351 3.02 29.44 2.59
N ALA A 352 3.14 30.72 2.96
CA ALA A 352 4.28 31.55 2.57
C ALA A 352 5.64 31.00 3.07
N GLN A 353 5.65 30.30 4.21
CA GLN A 353 6.85 29.65 4.72
C GLN A 353 7.19 28.40 3.91
N ILE A 354 6.17 27.61 3.53
CA ILE A 354 6.36 26.44 2.66
C ILE A 354 6.91 26.86 1.29
N GLU A 355 6.37 27.94 0.71
CA GLU A 355 6.86 28.48 -0.58
C GLU A 355 8.31 28.94 -0.48
N LYS A 356 8.68 29.71 0.56
CA LYS A 356 10.07 30.14 0.79
C LYS A 356 11.02 28.94 0.93
N PHE A 357 10.59 27.90 1.64
CA PHE A 357 11.36 26.69 1.82
C PHE A 357 11.55 25.95 0.46
N ALA A 358 10.46 25.83 -0.34
CA ALA A 358 10.51 25.23 -1.67
C ALA A 358 11.41 26.02 -2.62
N ASP A 359 11.31 27.34 -2.63
CA ASP A 359 12.11 28.23 -3.50
C ASP A 359 13.61 28.09 -3.20
N PHE A 360 13.97 28.04 -1.92
CA PHE A 360 15.37 27.85 -1.52
C PHE A 360 15.92 26.52 -2.06
N ILE A 361 15.14 25.43 -1.93
CA ILE A 361 15.56 24.09 -2.42
C ILE A 361 15.64 24.07 -3.94
N ASN A 362 14.67 24.70 -4.64
CA ASN A 362 14.66 24.79 -6.10
C ASN A 362 15.86 25.60 -6.62
N GLN A 363 16.22 26.70 -5.98
CA GLN A 363 17.40 27.51 -6.30
C GLN A 363 18.71 26.74 -6.10
N ALA A 364 18.73 25.81 -5.15
CA ALA A 364 19.87 24.90 -4.93
C ALA A 364 19.93 23.73 -5.93
N GLY A 365 19.01 23.66 -6.91
CA GLY A 365 19.02 22.68 -7.99
C GLY A 365 18.26 21.38 -7.75
N TYR A 366 17.51 21.26 -6.64
CA TYR A 366 16.61 20.14 -6.39
C TYR A 366 15.18 20.50 -6.75
N ALA A 367 14.48 19.61 -7.46
CA ALA A 367 13.04 19.77 -7.67
C ALA A 367 12.30 19.60 -6.34
N SER A 368 11.54 20.63 -5.94
CA SER A 368 10.81 20.65 -4.66
C SER A 368 9.34 21.01 -4.87
N PRO A 369 8.52 20.07 -5.40
CA PRO A 369 7.09 20.31 -5.52
C PRO A 369 6.43 20.32 -4.15
N ILE A 370 5.49 21.26 -3.96
CA ILE A 370 4.58 21.28 -2.81
C ILE A 370 3.39 20.38 -3.15
N ARG A 371 3.13 19.37 -2.33
CA ARG A 371 2.04 18.41 -2.54
C ARG A 371 0.70 19.07 -2.23
N THR A 372 -0.21 19.06 -3.19
CA THR A 372 -1.60 19.44 -2.93
C THR A 372 -2.27 18.34 -2.12
N PRO A 373 -2.73 18.64 -0.90
CA PRO A 373 -3.44 17.64 -0.10
C PRO A 373 -4.74 17.23 -0.78
N ARG A 374 -5.01 15.92 -0.79
CA ARG A 374 -6.21 15.32 -1.38
C ARG A 374 -7.00 14.57 -0.31
N GLY A 375 -8.32 14.57 -0.43
CA GLY A 375 -9.21 13.82 0.45
C GLY A 375 -9.17 14.24 1.92
N ARG A 376 -8.91 15.52 2.23
CA ARG A 376 -8.85 16.03 3.60
C ARG A 376 -10.18 15.91 4.34
N ASP A 377 -11.29 16.13 3.64
CA ASP A 377 -12.66 16.07 4.13
C ASP A 377 -13.09 14.67 4.57
N ILE A 378 -12.40 13.64 4.08
CA ILE A 378 -12.62 12.23 4.44
C ILE A 378 -11.44 11.60 5.19
N LEU A 379 -10.51 12.39 5.71
CA LEU A 379 -9.29 11.92 6.38
C LEU A 379 -8.49 10.90 5.54
N ALA A 380 -8.33 11.19 4.24
CA ALA A 380 -7.61 10.33 3.30
C ALA A 380 -6.22 10.85 2.91
N ALA A 381 -5.82 12.03 3.42
CA ALA A 381 -4.51 12.59 3.11
C ALA A 381 -3.37 11.84 3.82
N CYS A 382 -2.13 12.04 3.33
CA CYS A 382 -0.95 11.40 3.90
C CYS A 382 -0.85 11.64 5.41
N GLY A 383 -0.63 10.57 6.16
CA GLY A 383 -0.50 10.57 7.61
C GLY A 383 -1.83 10.54 8.39
N GLN A 384 -2.99 10.50 7.71
CA GLN A 384 -4.31 10.52 8.36
C GLN A 384 -4.96 9.13 8.51
N LEU A 385 -4.46 8.09 7.82
CA LEU A 385 -5.08 6.76 7.81
C LEU A 385 -4.98 6.07 9.17
N LYS A 386 -6.07 5.44 9.58
CA LYS A 386 -6.16 4.65 10.82
C LYS A 386 -7.34 3.69 10.75
N SER A 387 -7.18 2.50 11.30
CA SER A 387 -8.27 1.54 11.52
C SER A 387 -8.52 1.29 13.01
N GLU A 388 -9.67 0.73 13.34
CA GLU A 388 -10.01 0.36 14.73
C GLU A 388 -9.51 -1.04 15.13
N SER A 389 -8.74 -1.71 14.24
CA SER A 389 -8.20 -3.05 14.52
C SER A 389 -7.22 -3.04 15.70
N GLU A 390 -7.40 -3.95 16.63
CA GLU A 390 -6.57 -4.11 17.82
C GLU A 390 -5.90 -5.48 17.85
N ARG A 391 -4.69 -5.52 18.42
CA ARG A 391 -4.00 -6.78 18.68
C ARG A 391 -4.64 -7.51 19.86
N MET A 392 -5.04 -8.77 19.66
CA MET A 392 -5.51 -9.62 20.75
C MET A 392 -4.46 -9.71 21.86
N ARG A 393 -4.90 -9.61 23.12
CA ARG A 393 -4.05 -9.86 24.28
C ARG A 393 -3.67 -11.34 24.33
N LYS A 394 -2.51 -11.65 24.90
CA LYS A 394 -2.03 -13.05 25.00
C LYS A 394 -3.06 -13.99 25.65
N THR A 395 -3.75 -13.52 26.69
CA THR A 395 -4.80 -14.27 27.39
C THR A 395 -6.02 -14.55 26.50
N GLU A 396 -6.45 -13.58 25.71
CA GLU A 396 -7.57 -13.74 24.76
C GLU A 396 -7.21 -14.73 23.65
N ARG A 397 -5.96 -14.67 23.13
CA ARG A 397 -5.48 -15.60 22.12
C ARG A 397 -5.43 -17.02 22.62
N LEU A 398 -4.89 -17.25 23.84
CA LEU A 398 -4.84 -18.57 24.46
C LEU A 398 -6.25 -19.14 24.71
N ALA A 399 -7.20 -18.29 25.15
CA ALA A 399 -8.58 -18.69 25.34
C ALA A 399 -9.25 -19.06 24.00
N PHE A 400 -9.00 -18.32 22.94
CA PHE A 400 -9.51 -18.62 21.60
C PHE A 400 -8.91 -19.91 21.03
N GLU A 401 -7.60 -20.13 21.17
CA GLU A 401 -6.90 -21.36 20.76
C GLU A 401 -7.48 -22.59 21.51
N ALA A 402 -7.71 -22.46 22.81
CA ALA A 402 -8.34 -23.53 23.61
C ALA A 402 -9.78 -23.83 23.15
N MET A 403 -10.56 -22.81 22.83
CA MET A 403 -11.92 -22.95 22.31
C MET A 403 -11.95 -23.66 20.94
N MET A 404 -11.03 -23.32 20.05
CA MET A 404 -10.92 -23.95 18.74
C MET A 404 -10.53 -25.42 18.84
N ILE A 405 -9.61 -25.78 19.74
CA ILE A 405 -9.23 -27.17 20.01
C ILE A 405 -10.43 -27.97 20.57
N ALA A 406 -11.20 -27.38 21.49
CA ALA A 406 -12.38 -28.03 22.06
C ALA A 406 -13.49 -28.28 21.01
N ASN A 407 -13.66 -27.39 20.04
CA ASN A 407 -14.66 -27.55 18.97
C ASN A 407 -14.23 -28.55 17.87
N HIS A 408 -12.94 -28.77 17.63
CA HIS A 408 -12.45 -29.77 16.70
C HIS A 408 -12.35 -31.18 17.30
N GLY A 409 -12.39 -31.31 18.64
CA GLY A 409 -12.41 -32.59 19.32
C GLY A 409 -13.83 -33.13 19.63
N ALA A 410 -14.86 -32.42 19.17
CA ALA A 410 -16.27 -32.85 19.36
C ALA A 410 -16.89 -33.50 18.09
N ASP A 411 -16.14 -33.55 16.98
CA ASP A 411 -16.56 -34.12 15.69
C ASP A 411 -15.87 -35.47 15.37
N ASP A 412 -15.21 -36.12 16.37
CA ASP A 412 -14.68 -37.50 16.26
C ASP A 412 -15.57 -38.52 17.03
#